data_a68bc3dfd6b170ffea3281590a48c418
#
_entry.id   a68bc3dfd6b170ffea3281590a48c418
#
_cell.length_a   1.000
_cell.length_b   1.000
_cell.length_c   1.000
_cell.angle_alpha   90.00
_cell.angle_beta   90.00
_cell.angle_gamma   90.00
#
_symmetry.space_group_name_H-M   'P 1'
#
loop_
_entity.id
_entity.type
_entity.pdbx_description
1 polymer ?
#
loop_
_entity_poly.entity_id
_entity_poly.type
_entity_poly.pdbx_seq_one_letter_code
_entity_poly.pdbx_strand_id
1 'polypeptide(L)'
;MKTLLVALAFLWAGAWLSVYQEARIFGLILMGFALLLIVKALIAYTARGLESAAQINLLHESRILSGEYGQARLATLKDRFVLEMAHDRRGLFIGTLEGKKLFYDPFARGNGHMLTYAPSRTGKTTALVIPALLHWTSGSVIVTDVKGELTERTAAWRRKDGQRVLILNPFSARGIPGLRFNPLYILVEDVLRNSGRELHALSKLIALQLIPERGGAHEGGDGFFFRNGGRRLIVTFLLYLAAFEPRKCTLPGLRACVWASEAGKHAIAATMQGSNLFSGLVREYGNALFDWLAPEYVKTFGAFRDNALNALDLYDAHSDFGQSLLESDFTLEEVLDGKTTLYLILPESKLETHGPWMGLIVTLLLETIAASPTMDERHTKLLFLLEEMGNLGRLPNIGKALSLLPGKGVRALMIFQSRRQPLDIYGPNGTGIIEEQSSLIQAWSIRSLEDRKAWSTRIGSATRKGRSIARDGENLLSPWRLSVGERGFPVLSPDEIARMDEEEQLIAIAGQPVIRAKKLPYFQDRGWAKRSACGAHEKNSSSARTAHRAKG
;
A
#
# COMPACT_ATOMS: atom_id res chain seq x y z
N MET A 1 63.46 -17.00 3.88
CA MET A 1 64.39 -16.00 3.32
C MET A 1 65.78 -16.13 3.94
N LYS A 2 65.94 -16.00 5.28
CA LYS A 2 67.28 -16.13 5.93
C LYS A 2 68.03 -17.43 5.58
N THR A 3 67.35 -18.57 5.62
CA THR A 3 67.91 -19.89 5.29
C THR A 3 68.36 -20.00 3.83
N LEU A 4 67.63 -19.35 2.91
CA LEU A 4 67.96 -19.36 1.48
C LEU A 4 69.22 -18.47 1.18
N LEU A 5 69.31 -17.31 1.85
CA LEU A 5 70.44 -16.42 1.78
C LEU A 5 71.72 -17.07 2.33
N VAL A 6 71.59 -17.78 3.45
CA VAL A 6 72.69 -18.54 4.05
C VAL A 6 73.11 -19.68 3.14
N ALA A 7 72.14 -20.39 2.54
CA ALA A 7 72.48 -21.46 1.57
C ALA A 7 73.20 -20.95 0.30
N LEU A 8 72.79 -19.80 -0.24
CA LEU A 8 73.43 -19.14 -1.37
C LEU A 8 74.84 -18.68 -1.02
N ALA A 9 75.05 -18.15 0.20
CA ALA A 9 76.42 -17.79 0.67
C ALA A 9 77.31 -19.02 0.80
N PHE A 10 76.81 -20.14 1.30
CA PHE A 10 77.54 -21.40 1.37
C PHE A 10 77.80 -22.00 -0.02
N LEU A 11 76.90 -21.92 -0.96
CA LEU A 11 77.09 -22.33 -2.35
C LEU A 11 78.26 -21.52 -3.02
N TRP A 12 78.23 -20.19 -2.84
CA TRP A 12 79.22 -19.29 -3.39
C TRP A 12 80.61 -19.54 -2.77
N ALA A 13 80.70 -19.61 -1.45
CA ALA A 13 81.91 -19.92 -0.72
C ALA A 13 82.47 -21.31 -1.09
N GLY A 14 81.61 -22.32 -1.20
CA GLY A 14 81.97 -23.67 -1.59
C GLY A 14 82.48 -23.74 -3.05
N ALA A 15 81.81 -23.03 -3.97
CA ALA A 15 82.29 -22.92 -5.37
C ALA A 15 83.65 -22.24 -5.47
N TRP A 16 83.85 -21.15 -4.69
CA TRP A 16 85.17 -20.44 -4.69
C TRP A 16 86.26 -21.30 -4.11
N LEU A 17 86.07 -22.01 -3.00
CA LEU A 17 87.03 -22.89 -2.39
C LEU A 17 87.33 -24.13 -3.24
N SER A 18 86.38 -24.62 -4.03
CA SER A 18 86.61 -25.77 -4.91
C SER A 18 87.55 -25.53 -6.06
N VAL A 19 87.92 -24.30 -6.36
CA VAL A 19 88.90 -23.91 -7.37
C VAL A 19 90.37 -24.17 -6.88
N TYR A 20 90.59 -24.17 -5.57
CA TYR A 20 91.91 -24.41 -4.98
C TYR A 20 92.12 -25.90 -4.66
N GLN A 21 93.19 -26.51 -5.14
CA GLN A 21 93.40 -27.95 -5.08
C GLN A 21 93.49 -28.50 -3.67
N GLU A 22 94.03 -27.75 -2.72
CA GLU A 22 94.14 -28.11 -1.30
C GLU A 22 92.80 -27.97 -0.51
N ALA A 23 91.88 -27.09 -0.95
CA ALA A 23 90.65 -26.81 -0.29
C ALA A 23 89.40 -27.45 -0.99
N ARG A 24 89.66 -28.22 -2.06
CA ARG A 24 88.56 -28.75 -2.92
C ARG A 24 87.55 -29.64 -2.20
N ILE A 25 88.02 -30.48 -1.27
CA ILE A 25 87.16 -31.36 -0.47
C ILE A 25 86.27 -30.53 0.46
N PHE A 26 86.80 -29.45 1.03
CA PHE A 26 86.05 -28.59 1.94
C PHE A 26 84.98 -27.76 1.19
N GLY A 27 85.33 -27.33 -0.01
CA GLY A 27 84.40 -26.66 -0.92
C GLY A 27 83.22 -27.55 -1.31
N LEU A 28 83.47 -28.84 -1.62
CA LEU A 28 82.43 -29.81 -1.95
C LEU A 28 81.50 -30.12 -0.74
N ILE A 29 82.02 -30.18 0.48
CA ILE A 29 81.25 -30.38 1.71
C ILE A 29 80.33 -29.17 1.96
N LEU A 30 80.85 -27.95 1.76
CA LEU A 30 80.03 -26.71 1.89
C LEU A 30 78.92 -26.65 0.86
N MET A 31 79.15 -27.05 -0.38
CA MET A 31 78.15 -27.13 -1.44
C MET A 31 77.09 -28.20 -1.11
N GLY A 32 77.51 -29.36 -0.60
CA GLY A 32 76.61 -30.40 -0.13
C GLY A 32 75.71 -29.92 1.02
N PHE A 33 76.25 -29.18 1.98
CA PHE A 33 75.48 -28.61 3.09
C PHE A 33 74.49 -27.51 2.62
N ALA A 34 74.93 -26.67 1.69
CA ALA A 34 74.10 -25.66 1.06
C ALA A 34 72.89 -26.29 0.30
N LEU A 35 73.16 -27.38 -0.45
CA LEU A 35 72.11 -28.12 -1.14
C LEU A 35 71.11 -28.73 -0.15
N LEU A 36 71.63 -29.25 0.94
CA LEU A 36 70.80 -29.82 2.01
C LEU A 36 69.85 -28.76 2.68
N LEU A 37 70.41 -27.53 2.87
CA LEU A 37 69.62 -26.40 3.35
C LEU A 37 68.54 -25.94 2.36
N ILE A 38 68.84 -25.95 1.06
CA ILE A 38 67.86 -25.62 0.00
C ILE A 38 66.76 -26.67 -0.05
N VAL A 39 67.10 -27.95 -0.02
CA VAL A 39 66.15 -29.05 0.00
C VAL A 39 65.25 -28.96 1.24
N LYS A 40 65.84 -28.70 2.42
CA LYS A 40 65.11 -28.52 3.66
C LYS A 40 64.14 -27.30 3.59
N ALA A 41 64.58 -26.19 3.00
CA ALA A 41 63.74 -25.02 2.79
C ALA A 41 62.60 -25.29 1.80
N LEU A 42 62.86 -26.06 0.74
CA LEU A 42 61.86 -26.46 -0.25
C LEU A 42 60.82 -27.39 0.34
N ILE A 43 61.26 -28.39 1.10
CA ILE A 43 60.35 -29.31 1.82
C ILE A 43 59.48 -28.55 2.81
N ALA A 44 60.05 -27.64 3.59
CA ALA A 44 59.27 -26.82 4.53
C ALA A 44 58.28 -25.90 3.82
N TYR A 45 58.64 -25.40 2.64
CA TYR A 45 57.75 -24.58 1.82
C TYR A 45 56.58 -25.40 1.24
N THR A 46 56.86 -26.59 0.68
CA THR A 46 55.87 -27.49 0.13
C THR A 46 54.93 -28.07 1.21
N ALA A 47 55.51 -28.45 2.38
CA ALA A 47 54.72 -28.93 3.51
C ALA A 47 53.72 -27.87 4.03
N ARG A 48 54.16 -26.61 4.15
CA ARG A 48 53.28 -25.51 4.53
C ARG A 48 52.20 -25.21 3.48
N GLY A 49 52.56 -25.37 2.18
CA GLY A 49 51.60 -25.26 1.09
C GLY A 49 50.52 -26.36 1.14
N LEU A 50 50.93 -27.61 1.45
CA LEU A 50 50.05 -28.76 1.59
C LEU A 50 49.15 -28.66 2.84
N GLU A 51 49.67 -28.21 3.99
CA GLU A 51 48.87 -27.94 5.18
C GLU A 51 47.82 -26.85 4.93
N SER A 52 48.20 -25.76 4.21
CA SER A 52 47.26 -24.72 3.83
C SER A 52 46.20 -25.23 2.86
N ALA A 53 46.56 -26.08 1.90
CA ALA A 53 45.63 -26.68 0.95
C ALA A 53 44.70 -27.70 1.64
N ALA A 54 45.21 -28.48 2.59
CA ALA A 54 44.41 -29.41 3.38
C ALA A 54 43.42 -28.67 4.29
N GLN A 55 43.80 -27.58 4.95
CA GLN A 55 42.92 -26.71 5.70
C GLN A 55 41.84 -26.07 4.82
N ILE A 56 42.21 -25.66 3.60
CA ILE A 56 41.26 -25.12 2.61
C ILE A 56 40.23 -26.19 2.22
N ASN A 57 40.66 -27.43 1.99
CA ASN A 57 39.77 -28.52 1.64
C ASN A 57 38.84 -28.90 2.79
N LEU A 58 39.32 -28.98 4.03
CA LEU A 58 38.53 -29.23 5.22
C LEU A 58 37.47 -28.14 5.43
N LEU A 59 37.79 -26.88 5.21
CA LEU A 59 36.86 -25.77 5.28
C LEU A 59 35.89 -25.74 4.07
N HIS A 60 36.31 -26.28 2.95
CA HIS A 60 35.44 -26.44 1.77
C HIS A 60 34.43 -27.59 1.94
N GLU A 61 34.80 -28.63 2.67
CA GLU A 61 33.98 -29.81 2.92
C GLU A 61 32.93 -29.58 4.02
N SER A 62 33.07 -28.59 4.91
CA SER A 62 32.00 -28.23 5.81
C SER A 62 30.83 -27.66 5.01
N ARG A 63 29.92 -28.53 4.54
CA ARG A 63 28.72 -28.17 3.75
C ARG A 63 27.69 -27.39 4.55
N ILE A 64 27.77 -27.41 5.87
CA ILE A 64 26.82 -26.80 6.77
C ILE A 64 27.34 -25.41 7.16
N LEU A 65 26.56 -24.36 6.85
CA LEU A 65 26.75 -23.01 7.39
C LEU A 65 26.19 -22.97 8.81
N SER A 66 26.87 -22.25 9.73
CA SER A 66 26.41 -22.14 11.12
C SER A 66 25.03 -21.46 11.24
N GLY A 67 24.71 -20.60 10.29
CA GLY A 67 23.52 -19.76 10.33
C GLY A 67 23.61 -18.60 11.34
N GLU A 68 24.80 -18.39 11.97
CA GLU A 68 25.03 -17.38 13.00
C GLU A 68 24.63 -15.96 12.56
N TYR A 69 24.84 -15.65 11.28
CA TYR A 69 24.48 -14.34 10.71
C TYR A 69 23.13 -14.31 10.00
N GLY A 70 22.29 -15.35 10.17
CA GLY A 70 20.95 -15.48 9.61
C GLY A 70 20.84 -16.55 8.52
N GLN A 71 19.58 -16.99 8.31
CA GLN A 71 19.21 -18.01 7.33
C GLN A 71 18.13 -17.51 6.36
N ALA A 72 17.99 -16.19 6.22
CA ALA A 72 17.00 -15.60 5.33
C ALA A 72 17.27 -16.00 3.86
N ARG A 73 16.20 -16.13 3.10
CA ARG A 73 16.23 -16.42 1.67
C ARG A 73 15.00 -15.85 0.97
N LEU A 74 15.03 -15.78 -0.32
CA LEU A 74 13.82 -15.55 -1.10
C LEU A 74 13.00 -16.83 -1.21
N ALA A 75 11.69 -16.67 -1.34
CA ALA A 75 10.78 -17.77 -1.59
C ALA A 75 10.96 -18.32 -3.01
N THR A 76 10.67 -19.61 -3.16
CA THR A 76 10.75 -20.36 -4.42
C THR A 76 9.47 -21.15 -4.63
N LEU A 77 9.26 -21.74 -5.80
CA LEU A 77 8.14 -22.67 -6.05
C LEU A 77 8.16 -23.93 -5.19
N LYS A 78 9.27 -24.23 -4.49
CA LYS A 78 9.34 -25.37 -3.56
C LYS A 78 8.72 -25.08 -2.21
N ASP A 79 8.48 -23.81 -1.89
CA ASP A 79 7.83 -23.43 -0.64
C ASP A 79 6.33 -23.76 -0.70
N ARG A 80 5.84 -24.44 0.33
CA ARG A 80 4.46 -24.93 0.39
C ARG A 80 3.44 -23.81 0.17
N PHE A 81 3.62 -22.65 0.83
CA PHE A 81 2.71 -21.52 0.70
C PHE A 81 2.69 -20.95 -0.72
N VAL A 82 3.84 -20.97 -1.45
CA VAL A 82 3.91 -20.54 -2.85
C VAL A 82 3.20 -21.54 -3.76
N LEU A 83 3.37 -22.84 -3.51
CA LEU A 83 2.64 -23.89 -4.24
C LEU A 83 1.12 -23.77 -4.03
N GLU A 84 0.66 -23.53 -2.81
CA GLU A 84 -0.75 -23.30 -2.51
C GLU A 84 -1.29 -22.11 -3.29
N MET A 85 -0.59 -20.97 -3.31
CA MET A 85 -0.96 -19.80 -4.10
C MET A 85 -0.91 -20.02 -5.62
N ALA A 86 -0.06 -20.92 -6.11
CA ALA A 86 0.01 -21.25 -7.54
C ALA A 86 -1.13 -22.18 -8.00
N HIS A 87 -1.70 -22.97 -7.09
CA HIS A 87 -2.78 -23.94 -7.38
C HIS A 87 -4.17 -23.40 -7.04
N ASP A 88 -4.29 -22.66 -5.94
CA ASP A 88 -5.57 -22.09 -5.50
C ASP A 88 -5.84 -20.75 -6.21
N ARG A 89 -6.76 -20.79 -7.18
CA ARG A 89 -7.12 -19.62 -7.98
C ARG A 89 -8.29 -18.80 -7.41
N ARG A 90 -8.71 -19.05 -6.18
CA ARG A 90 -9.85 -18.33 -5.58
C ARG A 90 -9.54 -16.91 -5.14
N GLY A 91 -8.27 -16.56 -4.94
CA GLY A 91 -7.81 -15.27 -4.46
C GLY A 91 -7.61 -14.20 -5.53
N LEU A 92 -6.99 -13.10 -5.12
CA LEU A 92 -6.55 -12.03 -6.01
C LEU A 92 -5.21 -12.39 -6.65
N PHE A 93 -5.07 -12.10 -7.93
CA PHE A 93 -3.79 -12.25 -8.62
C PHE A 93 -2.77 -11.25 -8.06
N ILE A 94 -1.58 -11.74 -7.71
CA ILE A 94 -0.52 -10.92 -7.10
C ILE A 94 0.79 -10.90 -7.91
N GLY A 95 0.95 -11.73 -8.92
CA GLY A 95 2.15 -11.81 -9.74
C GLY A 95 2.43 -13.20 -10.27
N THR A 96 3.61 -13.39 -10.88
CA THR A 96 4.07 -14.68 -11.38
C THR A 96 5.44 -15.02 -10.82
N LEU A 97 5.67 -16.30 -10.53
CA LEU A 97 6.98 -16.83 -10.15
C LEU A 97 7.29 -18.03 -11.02
N GLU A 98 8.44 -18.01 -11.72
CA GLU A 98 8.85 -19.07 -12.64
C GLU A 98 7.74 -19.49 -13.63
N GLY A 99 7.01 -18.50 -14.16
CA GLY A 99 5.90 -18.70 -15.12
C GLY A 99 4.56 -19.16 -14.51
N LYS A 100 4.50 -19.44 -13.20
CA LYS A 100 3.26 -19.78 -12.49
C LYS A 100 2.59 -18.51 -11.95
N LYS A 101 1.28 -18.36 -12.17
CA LYS A 101 0.48 -17.29 -11.58
C LYS A 101 0.28 -17.56 -10.10
N LEU A 102 0.45 -16.54 -9.28
CA LEU A 102 0.23 -16.59 -7.84
C LEU A 102 -1.06 -15.85 -7.49
N PHE A 103 -1.89 -16.48 -6.67
CA PHE A 103 -3.14 -15.92 -6.18
C PHE A 103 -3.14 -15.92 -4.65
N TYR A 104 -3.50 -14.79 -4.07
CA TYR A 104 -3.62 -14.64 -2.63
C TYR A 104 -5.09 -14.43 -2.27
N ASP A 105 -5.65 -15.33 -1.46
CA ASP A 105 -7.02 -15.18 -0.95
C ASP A 105 -6.98 -14.40 0.38
N PRO A 106 -7.35 -13.10 0.38
CA PRO A 106 -7.34 -12.30 1.60
C PRO A 106 -8.42 -12.75 2.59
N PHE A 107 -9.39 -13.56 2.16
CA PHE A 107 -10.46 -14.09 2.99
C PHE A 107 -10.15 -15.48 3.58
N ALA A 108 -9.03 -16.09 3.22
CA ALA A 108 -8.61 -17.34 3.84
C ALA A 108 -8.24 -17.10 5.32
N ARG A 109 -8.40 -18.16 6.14
CA ARG A 109 -8.13 -18.10 7.57
C ARG A 109 -6.69 -17.62 7.85
N GLY A 110 -6.55 -16.62 8.69
CA GLY A 110 -5.25 -16.02 9.04
C GLY A 110 -4.75 -14.96 8.06
N ASN A 111 -5.43 -14.76 6.92
CA ASN A 111 -5.10 -13.70 5.98
C ASN A 111 -5.87 -12.41 6.32
N GLY A 112 -5.33 -11.27 5.87
CA GLY A 112 -5.87 -9.95 6.16
C GLY A 112 -5.81 -9.01 4.96
N HIS A 113 -5.75 -7.72 5.24
CA HIS A 113 -5.67 -6.68 4.21
C HIS A 113 -4.40 -6.81 3.37
N MET A 114 -4.42 -6.18 2.22
CA MET A 114 -3.30 -6.11 1.28
C MET A 114 -2.88 -4.65 1.10
N LEU A 115 -1.58 -4.41 1.04
CA LEU A 115 -0.99 -3.09 0.83
C LEU A 115 -0.02 -3.14 -0.34
N THR A 116 -0.11 -2.19 -1.25
CA THR A 116 0.80 -2.09 -2.39
C THR A 116 1.38 -0.70 -2.49
N TYR A 117 2.70 -0.61 -2.53
CA TYR A 117 3.45 0.60 -2.86
C TYR A 117 3.91 0.52 -4.30
N ALA A 118 3.29 1.32 -5.17
CA ALA A 118 3.57 1.29 -6.61
C ALA A 118 3.55 2.71 -7.19
N PRO A 119 4.68 3.26 -7.62
CA PRO A 119 4.75 4.58 -8.25
C PRO A 119 3.86 4.69 -9.49
N SER A 120 3.57 5.92 -9.89
CA SER A 120 2.82 6.17 -11.13
C SER A 120 3.56 5.57 -12.33
N ARG A 121 2.81 5.07 -13.32
CA ARG A 121 3.31 4.46 -14.57
C ARG A 121 4.08 3.15 -14.40
N THR A 122 3.98 2.47 -13.26
CA THR A 122 4.62 1.16 -13.04
C THR A 122 3.70 -0.02 -13.42
N GLY A 123 2.52 0.25 -13.99
CA GLY A 123 1.58 -0.79 -14.44
C GLY A 123 0.66 -1.34 -13.36
N LYS A 124 0.46 -0.66 -12.21
CA LYS A 124 -0.43 -1.10 -11.12
C LYS A 124 -1.85 -1.40 -11.62
N THR A 125 -2.42 -0.51 -12.42
CA THR A 125 -3.75 -0.66 -13.00
C THR A 125 -3.84 -1.91 -13.88
N THR A 126 -2.87 -2.10 -14.79
CA THR A 126 -2.88 -3.17 -15.79
C THR A 126 -2.44 -4.53 -15.26
N ALA A 127 -1.55 -4.59 -14.26
CA ALA A 127 -0.98 -5.84 -13.78
C ALA A 127 -1.45 -6.28 -12.38
N LEU A 128 -2.24 -5.44 -11.67
CA LEU A 128 -2.80 -5.79 -10.36
C LEU A 128 -4.31 -5.58 -10.33
N VAL A 129 -4.78 -4.34 -10.59
CA VAL A 129 -6.17 -3.94 -10.35
C VAL A 129 -7.13 -4.56 -11.37
N ILE A 130 -6.85 -4.42 -12.67
CA ILE A 130 -7.69 -5.03 -13.72
C ILE A 130 -7.70 -6.56 -13.62
N PRO A 131 -6.55 -7.27 -13.48
CA PRO A 131 -6.56 -8.71 -13.21
C PRO A 131 -7.40 -9.11 -11.99
N ALA A 132 -7.32 -8.36 -10.88
CA ALA A 132 -8.13 -8.61 -9.69
C ALA A 132 -9.63 -8.53 -10.00
N LEU A 133 -10.08 -7.46 -10.68
CA LEU A 133 -11.49 -7.25 -11.05
C LEU A 133 -12.02 -8.25 -12.08
N LEU A 134 -11.17 -8.69 -13.03
CA LEU A 134 -11.55 -9.68 -14.03
C LEU A 134 -11.52 -11.12 -13.52
N HIS A 135 -10.82 -11.37 -12.40
CA HIS A 135 -10.64 -12.71 -11.87
C HIS A 135 -11.51 -12.99 -10.64
N TRP A 136 -11.47 -12.09 -9.64
CA TRP A 136 -12.16 -12.30 -8.37
C TRP A 136 -13.59 -11.77 -8.41
N THR A 137 -14.55 -12.68 -8.32
CA THR A 137 -15.99 -12.38 -8.41
C THR A 137 -16.78 -12.97 -7.23
N SER A 138 -16.08 -13.42 -6.19
CA SER A 138 -16.67 -14.17 -5.07
C SER A 138 -17.36 -13.29 -4.03
N GLY A 139 -17.47 -11.99 -4.23
CA GLY A 139 -18.10 -11.04 -3.31
C GLY A 139 -18.32 -9.67 -3.91
N SER A 140 -18.88 -8.75 -3.13
CA SER A 140 -19.00 -7.33 -3.52
C SER A 140 -17.64 -6.65 -3.58
N VAL A 141 -17.50 -5.67 -4.47
CA VAL A 141 -16.25 -4.87 -4.60
C VAL A 141 -16.58 -3.39 -4.66
N ILE A 142 -15.89 -2.59 -3.86
CA ILE A 142 -15.90 -1.13 -3.93
C ILE A 142 -14.59 -0.70 -4.56
N VAL A 143 -14.66 0.02 -5.67
CA VAL A 143 -13.50 0.36 -6.49
C VAL A 143 -13.37 1.86 -6.62
N THR A 144 -12.22 2.42 -6.23
CA THR A 144 -11.87 3.78 -6.63
C THR A 144 -11.23 3.75 -8.01
N ASP A 145 -11.84 4.41 -8.99
CA ASP A 145 -11.42 4.41 -10.39
C ASP A 145 -11.00 5.82 -10.83
N VAL A 146 -9.72 6.08 -10.76
CA VAL A 146 -9.14 7.31 -11.26
C VAL A 146 -9.07 7.24 -12.77
N LYS A 147 -9.87 8.00 -13.48
CA LYS A 147 -9.97 8.08 -14.95
C LYS A 147 -11.10 7.27 -15.60
N GLY A 148 -11.80 6.40 -14.90
CA GLY A 148 -12.84 5.54 -15.46
C GLY A 148 -12.31 4.37 -16.30
N GLU A 149 -10.99 4.09 -16.26
CA GLU A 149 -10.38 3.01 -17.02
C GLU A 149 -10.77 1.63 -16.49
N LEU A 150 -10.82 1.49 -15.15
CA LEU A 150 -11.23 0.23 -14.53
C LEU A 150 -12.66 -0.14 -14.90
N THR A 151 -13.56 0.83 -14.82
CA THR A 151 -14.97 0.65 -15.21
C THR A 151 -15.09 0.26 -16.68
N GLU A 152 -14.43 0.97 -17.58
CA GLU A 152 -14.45 0.69 -19.02
C GLU A 152 -13.98 -0.73 -19.34
N ARG A 153 -12.94 -1.22 -18.65
CA ARG A 153 -12.31 -2.51 -18.92
C ARG A 153 -12.97 -3.69 -18.20
N THR A 154 -13.70 -3.45 -17.11
CA THR A 154 -14.14 -4.56 -16.24
C THR A 154 -15.63 -4.61 -15.97
N ALA A 155 -16.39 -3.50 -16.08
CA ALA A 155 -17.80 -3.45 -15.72
C ALA A 155 -18.69 -4.40 -16.54
N ALA A 156 -18.47 -4.50 -17.86
CA ALA A 156 -19.23 -5.40 -18.72
C ALA A 156 -18.99 -6.87 -18.37
N TRP A 157 -17.74 -7.25 -18.07
CA TRP A 157 -17.43 -8.60 -17.60
C TRP A 157 -18.11 -8.89 -16.26
N ARG A 158 -18.04 -7.98 -15.30
CA ARG A 158 -18.66 -8.17 -13.98
C ARG A 158 -20.19 -8.32 -14.08
N ARG A 159 -20.87 -7.56 -14.95
CA ARG A 159 -22.30 -7.78 -15.23
C ARG A 159 -22.55 -9.17 -15.82
N LYS A 160 -21.74 -9.58 -16.79
CA LYS A 160 -21.85 -10.91 -17.42
C LYS A 160 -21.61 -12.05 -16.42
N ASP A 161 -20.77 -11.83 -15.42
CA ASP A 161 -20.49 -12.80 -14.35
C ASP A 161 -21.54 -12.74 -13.21
N GLY A 162 -22.64 -12.02 -13.40
CA GLY A 162 -23.78 -11.96 -12.46
C GLY A 162 -23.67 -10.90 -11.37
N GLN A 163 -22.70 -9.99 -11.45
CA GLN A 163 -22.60 -8.87 -10.51
C GLN A 163 -23.54 -7.73 -10.87
N ARG A 164 -24.22 -7.15 -9.88
CA ARG A 164 -24.84 -5.84 -10.02
C ARG A 164 -23.72 -4.79 -10.10
N VAL A 165 -23.76 -3.95 -11.10
CA VAL A 165 -22.73 -2.91 -11.30
C VAL A 165 -23.34 -1.54 -11.11
N LEU A 166 -22.91 -0.84 -10.06
CA LEU A 166 -23.24 0.53 -9.74
C LEU A 166 -22.07 1.44 -10.08
N ILE A 167 -22.33 2.58 -10.70
CA ILE A 167 -21.29 3.50 -11.17
C ILE A 167 -21.62 4.90 -10.67
N LEU A 168 -20.80 5.46 -9.80
CA LEU A 168 -20.82 6.87 -9.44
C LEU A 168 -19.80 7.61 -10.29
N ASN A 169 -20.28 8.40 -11.23
CA ASN A 169 -19.47 9.16 -12.19
C ASN A 169 -20.06 10.55 -12.40
N PRO A 170 -19.94 11.44 -11.41
CA PRO A 170 -20.60 12.74 -11.44
C PRO A 170 -20.11 13.70 -12.56
N PHE A 171 -18.99 13.38 -13.17
CA PHE A 171 -18.40 14.17 -14.26
C PHE A 171 -18.54 13.50 -15.64
N SER A 172 -19.31 12.42 -15.75
CA SER A 172 -19.45 11.66 -16.99
C SER A 172 -18.11 11.32 -17.66
N ALA A 173 -17.07 11.05 -16.85
CA ALA A 173 -15.75 10.72 -17.34
C ALA A 173 -15.83 9.59 -18.36
N ARG A 174 -15.10 9.71 -19.48
CA ARG A 174 -15.13 8.78 -20.63
C ARG A 174 -16.50 8.55 -21.26
N GLY A 175 -17.47 9.45 -21.03
CA GLY A 175 -18.84 9.29 -21.48
C GLY A 175 -19.59 8.11 -20.81
N ILE A 176 -19.09 7.61 -19.68
CA ILE A 176 -19.76 6.57 -18.91
C ILE A 176 -20.89 7.21 -18.09
N PRO A 177 -22.16 6.78 -18.22
CA PRO A 177 -23.23 7.32 -17.42
C PRO A 177 -23.04 6.96 -15.94
N GLY A 178 -23.28 7.93 -15.06
CA GLY A 178 -23.23 7.76 -13.59
C GLY A 178 -24.62 7.75 -12.97
N LEU A 179 -24.73 7.08 -11.83
CA LEU A 179 -25.89 7.13 -10.93
C LEU A 179 -25.76 8.36 -10.02
N ARG A 180 -26.90 8.83 -9.52
CA ARG A 180 -26.97 9.88 -8.50
C ARG A 180 -26.85 9.23 -7.12
N PHE A 181 -26.18 9.93 -6.21
CA PHE A 181 -26.03 9.46 -4.84
C PHE A 181 -25.87 10.61 -3.87
N ASN A 182 -26.83 10.77 -2.96
CA ASN A 182 -26.78 11.71 -1.85
C ASN A 182 -26.13 11.04 -0.61
N PRO A 183 -24.88 11.36 -0.27
CA PRO A 183 -24.20 10.75 0.87
C PRO A 183 -24.83 11.13 2.23
N LEU A 184 -25.59 12.24 2.31
CA LEU A 184 -26.24 12.66 3.55
C LEU A 184 -27.58 11.97 3.81
N TYR A 185 -28.08 11.17 2.85
CA TYR A 185 -29.34 10.44 3.03
C TYR A 185 -29.32 9.48 4.22
N ILE A 186 -28.13 8.97 4.60
CA ILE A 186 -27.93 8.13 5.79
C ILE A 186 -28.45 8.81 7.08
N LEU A 187 -28.36 10.14 7.19
CA LEU A 187 -28.88 10.89 8.34
C LEU A 187 -30.42 10.87 8.36
N VAL A 188 -31.05 11.01 7.19
CA VAL A 188 -32.48 10.92 7.02
C VAL A 188 -32.98 9.52 7.33
N GLU A 189 -32.28 8.50 6.88
CA GLU A 189 -32.58 7.10 7.20
C GLU A 189 -32.51 6.82 8.70
N ASP A 190 -31.49 7.33 9.40
CA ASP A 190 -31.35 7.15 10.84
C ASP A 190 -32.53 7.81 11.60
N VAL A 191 -32.96 9.01 11.17
CA VAL A 191 -34.13 9.66 11.73
C VAL A 191 -35.40 8.83 11.51
N LEU A 192 -35.61 8.30 10.30
CA LEU A 192 -36.81 7.54 9.94
C LEU A 192 -36.84 6.13 10.56
N ARG A 193 -35.73 5.42 10.59
CA ARG A 193 -35.65 4.01 11.01
C ARG A 193 -35.24 3.83 12.46
N ASN A 194 -34.38 4.70 12.98
CA ASN A 194 -33.71 4.55 14.29
C ASN A 194 -34.09 5.69 15.26
N SER A 195 -35.04 6.55 14.91
CA SER A 195 -35.43 7.73 15.70
C SER A 195 -34.27 8.67 16.02
N GLY A 196 -33.27 8.74 15.13
CA GLY A 196 -32.11 9.64 15.22
C GLY A 196 -31.09 9.25 16.30
N ARG A 197 -30.99 7.98 16.66
CA ARG A 197 -30.05 7.51 17.69
C ARG A 197 -28.59 7.73 17.33
N GLU A 198 -28.22 7.54 16.07
CA GLU A 198 -26.87 7.72 15.56
C GLU A 198 -26.65 9.07 14.89
N LEU A 199 -27.72 9.89 14.75
CA LEU A 199 -27.70 11.15 14.02
C LEU A 199 -26.53 12.06 14.40
N HIS A 200 -26.28 12.22 15.70
CA HIS A 200 -25.19 13.07 16.21
C HIS A 200 -23.80 12.50 15.88
N ALA A 201 -23.62 11.19 16.05
CA ALA A 201 -22.35 10.51 15.76
C ALA A 201 -22.06 10.55 14.26
N LEU A 202 -23.04 10.25 13.41
CA LEU A 202 -22.94 10.33 11.96
C LEU A 202 -22.64 11.77 11.49
N SER A 203 -23.34 12.77 12.04
CA SER A 203 -23.11 14.17 11.72
C SER A 203 -21.68 14.61 12.07
N LYS A 204 -21.13 14.18 13.22
CA LYS A 204 -19.74 14.44 13.61
C LYS A 204 -18.75 13.74 12.69
N LEU A 205 -19.01 12.50 12.31
CA LEU A 205 -18.18 11.74 11.39
C LEU A 205 -18.10 12.42 10.01
N ILE A 206 -19.24 12.86 9.49
CA ILE A 206 -19.34 13.59 8.22
C ILE A 206 -18.57 14.91 8.32
N ALA A 207 -18.77 15.68 9.40
CA ALA A 207 -18.05 16.93 9.61
C ALA A 207 -16.53 16.74 9.73
N LEU A 208 -16.09 15.65 10.36
CA LEU A 208 -14.68 15.28 10.47
C LEU A 208 -14.09 14.87 9.10
N GLN A 209 -14.86 14.22 8.25
CA GLN A 209 -14.43 13.87 6.90
C GLN A 209 -14.36 15.09 5.97
N LEU A 210 -15.32 16.02 6.11
CA LEU A 210 -15.35 17.27 5.32
C LEU A 210 -14.23 18.24 5.75
N ILE A 211 -13.95 18.34 7.04
CA ILE A 211 -12.85 19.15 7.61
C ILE A 211 -11.92 18.19 8.38
N PRO A 212 -10.98 17.51 7.70
CA PRO A 212 -10.14 16.52 8.34
C PRO A 212 -9.12 17.13 9.31
N GLU A 213 -8.62 16.33 10.24
CA GLU A 213 -7.46 16.68 11.05
C GLU A 213 -6.21 16.70 10.15
N ARG A 214 -5.31 17.64 10.37
CA ARG A 214 -4.01 17.63 9.72
C ARG A 214 -3.10 16.64 10.42
N GLY A 215 -2.37 15.82 9.66
CA GLY A 215 -1.37 14.92 10.21
C GLY A 215 -0.15 15.71 10.68
N GLY A 216 0.19 15.59 11.98
CA GLY A 216 1.39 16.20 12.57
C GLY A 216 1.26 16.39 14.09
N ALA A 217 2.39 16.31 14.81
CA ALA A 217 2.44 16.34 16.27
C ALA A 217 2.12 17.71 16.91
N HIS A 218 1.78 18.73 16.14
CA HIS A 218 1.58 20.11 16.64
C HIS A 218 0.28 20.75 16.11
N GLU A 219 -0.86 20.08 16.31
CA GLU A 219 -2.14 20.77 16.18
C GLU A 219 -2.61 21.34 17.54
N GLY A 220 -1.85 22.30 18.07
CA GLY A 220 -2.28 23.18 19.14
C GLY A 220 -2.41 24.60 18.62
N GLY A 221 -3.35 25.37 19.13
CA GLY A 221 -3.49 26.79 18.83
C GLY A 221 -4.73 27.16 18.00
N ASP A 222 -4.75 28.39 17.48
CA ASP A 222 -5.92 29.00 16.83
C ASP A 222 -6.46 28.18 15.64
N GLY A 223 -5.59 27.52 14.87
CA GLY A 223 -6.01 26.71 13.72
C GLY A 223 -6.88 25.50 14.11
N PHE A 224 -6.61 24.84 15.22
CA PHE A 224 -7.43 23.74 15.74
C PHE A 224 -8.79 24.25 16.21
N PHE A 225 -8.80 25.39 16.95
CA PHE A 225 -10.04 26.02 17.41
C PHE A 225 -10.98 26.37 16.26
N PHE A 226 -10.48 27.04 15.24
CA PHE A 226 -11.29 27.46 14.10
C PHE A 226 -11.80 26.28 13.24
N ARG A 227 -11.00 25.24 13.04
CA ARG A 227 -11.47 24.01 12.36
C ARG A 227 -12.56 23.30 13.14
N ASN A 228 -12.42 23.16 14.45
CA ASN A 228 -13.46 22.57 15.31
C ASN A 228 -14.74 23.43 15.31
N GLY A 229 -14.62 24.74 15.30
CA GLY A 229 -15.76 25.64 15.11
C GLY A 229 -16.49 25.39 13.79
N GLY A 230 -15.74 25.26 12.68
CA GLY A 230 -16.30 24.90 11.38
C GLY A 230 -16.99 23.54 11.37
N ARG A 231 -16.40 22.51 12.01
CA ARG A 231 -17.03 21.19 12.18
C ARG A 231 -18.33 21.28 12.98
N ARG A 232 -18.35 22.02 14.09
CA ARG A 232 -19.54 22.20 14.91
C ARG A 232 -20.64 22.91 14.13
N LEU A 233 -20.29 23.89 13.30
CA LEU A 233 -21.24 24.56 12.43
C LEU A 233 -21.85 23.61 11.38
N ILE A 234 -21.04 22.75 10.77
CA ILE A 234 -21.51 21.70 9.86
C ILE A 234 -22.47 20.76 10.60
N VAL A 235 -22.13 20.26 11.79
CA VAL A 235 -23.00 19.41 12.61
C VAL A 235 -24.33 20.10 12.90
N THR A 236 -24.33 21.38 13.25
CA THR A 236 -25.53 22.16 13.50
C THR A 236 -26.48 22.12 12.31
N PHE A 237 -25.98 22.40 11.10
CA PHE A 237 -26.84 22.42 9.92
C PHE A 237 -27.23 21.01 9.44
N LEU A 238 -26.41 19.98 9.67
CA LEU A 238 -26.78 18.59 9.40
C LEU A 238 -27.96 18.16 10.30
N LEU A 239 -27.92 18.48 11.61
CA LEU A 239 -29.03 18.21 12.53
C LEU A 239 -30.30 18.96 12.11
N TYR A 240 -30.19 20.24 11.72
CA TYR A 240 -31.30 21.01 11.20
C TYR A 240 -31.92 20.37 9.95
N LEU A 241 -31.10 20.07 8.95
CA LEU A 241 -31.56 19.51 7.68
C LEU A 241 -32.22 18.14 7.87
N ALA A 242 -31.61 17.26 8.64
CA ALA A 242 -32.18 15.92 8.90
C ALA A 242 -33.49 15.97 9.67
N ALA A 243 -33.61 16.91 10.61
CA ALA A 243 -34.81 17.02 11.47
C ALA A 243 -35.99 17.76 10.80
N PHE A 244 -35.72 18.84 10.04
CA PHE A 244 -36.78 19.74 9.58
C PHE A 244 -36.89 19.84 8.05
N GLU A 245 -35.80 19.58 7.32
CA GLU A 245 -35.75 19.73 5.88
C GLU A 245 -35.15 18.49 5.20
N PRO A 246 -35.69 17.26 5.45
CA PRO A 246 -35.06 16.02 5.00
C PRO A 246 -34.84 15.93 3.48
N ARG A 247 -35.71 16.60 2.68
CA ARG A 247 -35.55 16.68 1.23
C ARG A 247 -34.35 17.54 0.81
N LYS A 248 -33.93 18.48 1.66
CA LYS A 248 -32.75 19.34 1.44
C LYS A 248 -31.50 18.83 2.19
N CYS A 249 -31.60 17.67 2.88
CA CYS A 249 -30.46 17.07 3.54
C CYS A 249 -29.52 16.45 2.50
N THR A 250 -28.79 17.32 1.82
CA THR A 250 -27.82 17.03 0.76
C THR A 250 -26.58 17.90 0.95
N LEU A 251 -25.44 17.55 0.36
CA LEU A 251 -24.23 18.38 0.43
C LEU A 251 -24.47 19.80 -0.15
N PRO A 252 -25.14 19.97 -1.31
CA PRO A 252 -25.57 21.28 -1.77
C PRO A 252 -26.50 22.01 -0.79
N GLY A 253 -27.45 21.30 -0.17
CA GLY A 253 -28.33 21.89 0.84
C GLY A 253 -27.57 22.33 2.11
N LEU A 254 -26.60 21.55 2.55
CA LEU A 254 -25.71 21.92 3.66
C LEU A 254 -24.91 23.19 3.32
N ARG A 255 -24.34 23.25 2.11
CA ARG A 255 -23.67 24.46 1.61
C ARG A 255 -24.62 25.68 1.64
N ALA A 256 -25.86 25.52 1.19
CA ALA A 256 -26.85 26.59 1.19
C ALA A 256 -27.16 27.11 2.61
N CYS A 257 -27.22 26.24 3.63
CA CYS A 257 -27.37 26.65 5.03
C CYS A 257 -26.20 27.51 5.53
N VAL A 258 -24.97 27.13 5.19
CA VAL A 258 -23.78 27.91 5.58
C VAL A 258 -23.73 29.27 4.86
N TRP A 259 -24.19 29.34 3.59
CA TRP A 259 -24.31 30.55 2.79
C TRP A 259 -25.53 31.42 3.14
N ALA A 260 -26.49 30.91 3.92
CA ALA A 260 -27.70 31.66 4.25
C ALA A 260 -27.39 33.06 4.81
N SER A 261 -28.28 34.02 4.58
CA SER A 261 -28.18 35.35 5.18
C SER A 261 -28.23 35.26 6.73
N GLU A 262 -27.85 36.33 7.40
CA GLU A 262 -27.95 36.37 8.88
C GLU A 262 -29.39 36.14 9.34
N ALA A 263 -30.37 36.78 8.71
CA ALA A 263 -31.79 36.53 9.00
C ALA A 263 -32.18 35.07 8.78
N GLY A 264 -31.68 34.44 7.73
CA GLY A 264 -31.88 33.00 7.47
C GLY A 264 -31.30 32.11 8.57
N LYS A 265 -30.09 32.42 9.04
CA LYS A 265 -29.45 31.67 10.13
C LYS A 265 -30.15 31.88 11.45
N HIS A 266 -30.64 33.08 11.75
CA HIS A 266 -31.51 33.34 12.92
C HIS A 266 -32.82 32.54 12.86
N ALA A 267 -33.43 32.43 11.68
CA ALA A 267 -34.65 31.62 11.51
C ALA A 267 -34.37 30.12 11.75
N ILE A 268 -33.23 29.61 11.25
CA ILE A 268 -32.76 28.25 11.52
C ILE A 268 -32.57 28.05 13.03
N ALA A 269 -31.83 28.96 13.70
CA ALA A 269 -31.58 28.87 15.13
C ALA A 269 -32.89 28.86 15.93
N ALA A 270 -33.84 29.77 15.62
CA ALA A 270 -35.15 29.84 16.27
C ALA A 270 -35.97 28.54 16.09
N THR A 271 -35.96 27.97 14.87
CA THR A 271 -36.64 26.68 14.61
C THR A 271 -36.04 25.56 15.47
N MET A 272 -34.71 25.50 15.60
CA MET A 272 -34.03 24.50 16.40
C MET A 272 -34.27 24.70 17.90
N GLN A 273 -34.27 25.93 18.38
CA GLN A 273 -34.56 26.29 19.79
C GLN A 273 -35.96 25.85 20.23
N GLY A 274 -36.96 25.99 19.36
CA GLY A 274 -38.34 25.55 19.60
C GLY A 274 -38.55 24.04 19.67
N SER A 275 -37.52 23.23 19.42
CA SER A 275 -37.63 21.78 19.26
C SER A 275 -37.09 21.01 20.46
N ASN A 276 -37.73 19.90 20.77
CA ASN A 276 -37.26 18.91 21.75
C ASN A 276 -36.85 17.59 21.09
N LEU A 277 -36.69 17.58 19.77
CA LEU A 277 -36.25 16.39 19.04
C LEU A 277 -34.91 15.87 19.54
N PHE A 278 -34.76 14.53 19.48
CA PHE A 278 -33.58 13.81 19.90
C PHE A 278 -33.12 14.18 21.33
N SER A 279 -34.10 14.17 22.27
CA SER A 279 -33.89 14.49 23.70
C SER A 279 -33.29 15.88 23.96
N GLY A 280 -33.63 16.86 23.10
CA GLY A 280 -33.17 18.24 23.25
C GLY A 280 -31.86 18.56 22.52
N LEU A 281 -31.20 17.58 21.89
CA LEU A 281 -29.96 17.79 21.15
C LEU A 281 -30.06 18.92 20.11
N VAL A 282 -31.17 18.95 19.34
CA VAL A 282 -31.39 19.98 18.32
C VAL A 282 -31.48 21.37 18.96
N ARG A 283 -32.14 21.48 20.12
CA ARG A 283 -32.24 22.75 20.88
C ARG A 283 -30.89 23.23 21.35
N GLU A 284 -30.02 22.34 21.87
CA GLU A 284 -28.68 22.70 22.33
C GLU A 284 -27.85 23.33 21.19
N TYR A 285 -27.87 22.71 20.01
CA TYR A 285 -27.19 23.24 18.83
C TYR A 285 -27.83 24.53 18.28
N GLY A 286 -29.18 24.66 18.42
CA GLY A 286 -29.89 25.88 18.08
C GLY A 286 -29.50 27.06 18.99
N ASN A 287 -29.39 26.83 20.30
CA ASN A 287 -28.89 27.81 21.26
C ASN A 287 -27.47 28.24 20.92
N ALA A 288 -26.58 27.29 20.68
CA ALA A 288 -25.19 27.58 20.31
C ALA A 288 -25.10 28.38 19.01
N LEU A 289 -25.92 28.10 18.00
CA LEU A 289 -25.96 28.89 16.77
C LEU A 289 -26.44 30.31 17.03
N PHE A 290 -27.48 30.48 17.83
CA PHE A 290 -28.03 31.79 18.20
C PHE A 290 -26.97 32.63 18.92
N ASP A 291 -26.25 32.06 19.89
CA ASP A 291 -25.18 32.72 20.62
C ASP A 291 -24.05 33.17 19.68
N TRP A 292 -23.65 32.32 18.72
CA TRP A 292 -22.59 32.66 17.76
C TRP A 292 -22.99 33.79 16.78
N LEU A 293 -24.28 34.02 16.56
CA LEU A 293 -24.77 35.10 15.72
C LEU A 293 -24.84 36.44 16.45
N ALA A 294 -24.59 36.46 17.77
CA ALA A 294 -24.54 37.71 18.55
C ALA A 294 -23.36 38.59 18.13
N PRO A 295 -23.49 39.96 18.19
CA PRO A 295 -22.50 40.88 17.69
C PRO A 295 -21.09 40.67 18.23
N GLU A 296 -20.95 40.27 19.47
CA GLU A 296 -19.67 39.99 20.13
C GLU A 296 -18.90 38.80 19.52
N TYR A 297 -19.58 37.86 18.85
CA TYR A 297 -18.97 36.66 18.23
C TYR A 297 -18.80 36.73 16.72
N VAL A 298 -19.15 37.85 16.05
CA VAL A 298 -19.15 38.02 14.58
C VAL A 298 -17.83 37.61 13.95
N LYS A 299 -16.70 37.99 14.53
CA LYS A 299 -15.36 37.63 13.99
C LYS A 299 -15.09 36.12 14.12
N THR A 300 -15.38 35.56 15.28
CA THR A 300 -15.19 34.12 15.57
C THR A 300 -16.10 33.27 14.69
N PHE A 301 -17.38 33.64 14.58
CA PHE A 301 -18.35 32.98 13.72
C PHE A 301 -17.94 33.08 12.24
N GLY A 302 -17.45 34.24 11.80
CA GLY A 302 -16.92 34.43 10.45
C GLY A 302 -15.82 33.39 10.13
N ALA A 303 -14.88 33.19 11.04
CA ALA A 303 -13.82 32.21 10.85
C ALA A 303 -14.35 30.73 10.85
N PHE A 304 -15.34 30.39 11.67
CA PHE A 304 -15.99 29.08 11.64
C PHE A 304 -16.71 28.85 10.31
N ARG A 305 -17.46 29.86 9.86
CA ARG A 305 -18.17 29.84 8.57
C ARG A 305 -17.20 29.65 7.41
N ASP A 306 -16.11 30.40 7.38
CA ASP A 306 -15.12 30.34 6.29
C ASP A 306 -14.44 28.96 6.23
N ASN A 307 -14.13 28.34 7.37
CA ASN A 307 -13.66 26.95 7.40
C ASN A 307 -14.70 25.96 6.85
N ALA A 308 -15.98 26.14 7.19
CA ALA A 308 -17.07 25.30 6.67
C ALA A 308 -17.28 25.53 5.17
N LEU A 309 -17.24 26.79 4.70
CA LEU A 309 -17.40 27.13 3.28
C LEU A 309 -16.27 26.56 2.44
N ASN A 310 -15.02 26.69 2.89
CA ASN A 310 -13.87 26.11 2.17
C ASN A 310 -14.02 24.61 1.94
N ALA A 311 -14.62 23.89 2.90
CA ALA A 311 -14.87 22.46 2.79
C ALA A 311 -16.07 22.12 1.88
N LEU A 312 -17.02 23.04 1.74
CA LEU A 312 -18.28 22.83 1.04
C LEU A 312 -18.36 23.52 -0.33
N ASP A 313 -17.40 24.35 -0.70
CA ASP A 313 -17.49 25.20 -1.89
C ASP A 313 -17.64 24.41 -3.19
N LEU A 314 -17.04 23.23 -3.26
CA LEU A 314 -17.15 22.32 -4.39
C LEU A 314 -18.57 21.73 -4.60
N TYR A 315 -19.45 21.78 -3.59
CA TYR A 315 -20.81 21.20 -3.64
C TYR A 315 -21.86 22.21 -4.09
N ASP A 316 -21.58 22.90 -5.20
CA ASP A 316 -22.50 23.86 -5.80
C ASP A 316 -23.65 23.14 -6.51
N ALA A 317 -24.90 23.43 -6.13
CA ALA A 317 -26.10 22.84 -6.71
C ALA A 317 -26.28 23.11 -8.23
N HIS A 318 -25.64 24.15 -8.77
CA HIS A 318 -25.71 24.47 -10.21
C HIS A 318 -24.72 23.66 -11.07
N SER A 319 -23.75 23.01 -10.45
CA SER A 319 -22.79 22.17 -11.15
C SER A 319 -23.36 20.76 -11.40
N ASP A 320 -22.90 20.07 -12.47
CA ASP A 320 -23.25 18.67 -12.72
C ASP A 320 -22.90 17.78 -11.53
N PHE A 321 -21.78 18.07 -10.88
CA PHE A 321 -21.35 17.40 -9.67
C PHE A 321 -22.39 17.57 -8.54
N GLY A 322 -22.78 18.80 -8.24
CA GLY A 322 -23.79 19.08 -7.21
C GLY A 322 -25.15 18.47 -7.51
N GLN A 323 -25.58 18.49 -8.78
CA GLN A 323 -26.83 17.85 -9.22
C GLN A 323 -26.82 16.33 -8.98
N SER A 324 -25.69 15.66 -9.17
CA SER A 324 -25.54 14.22 -8.90
C SER A 324 -25.68 13.82 -7.43
N LEU A 325 -25.64 14.80 -6.52
CA LEU A 325 -25.69 14.63 -5.06
C LEU A 325 -27.06 14.97 -4.44
N LEU A 326 -28.06 15.36 -5.24
CA LEU A 326 -29.38 15.75 -4.74
C LEU A 326 -30.27 14.57 -4.38
N GLU A 327 -30.12 13.44 -5.07
CA GLU A 327 -30.94 12.24 -4.92
C GLU A 327 -30.06 10.99 -4.93
N SER A 328 -30.64 9.85 -4.54
CA SER A 328 -29.98 8.54 -4.56
C SER A 328 -30.74 7.57 -5.43
N ASP A 329 -30.04 6.93 -6.36
CA ASP A 329 -30.58 5.84 -7.20
C ASP A 329 -30.37 4.46 -6.54
N PHE A 330 -29.62 4.38 -5.42
CA PHE A 330 -29.39 3.18 -4.60
C PHE A 330 -29.05 3.57 -3.15
N THR A 331 -29.03 2.59 -2.24
CA THR A 331 -28.59 2.76 -0.85
C THR A 331 -27.24 2.08 -0.60
N LEU A 332 -26.56 2.47 0.51
CA LEU A 332 -25.26 1.87 0.86
C LEU A 332 -25.40 0.39 1.25
N GLU A 333 -26.52 0.02 1.87
CA GLU A 333 -26.82 -1.36 2.25
C GLU A 333 -26.91 -2.29 1.03
N GLU A 334 -27.39 -1.79 -0.11
CA GLU A 334 -27.47 -2.58 -1.35
C GLU A 334 -26.10 -3.01 -1.88
N VAL A 335 -25.02 -2.33 -1.47
CA VAL A 335 -23.64 -2.70 -1.84
C VAL A 335 -23.15 -3.91 -1.01
N LEU A 336 -23.78 -4.17 0.13
CA LEU A 336 -23.35 -5.22 1.07
C LEU A 336 -23.89 -6.63 0.71
N ASP A 337 -24.61 -6.78 -0.39
CA ASP A 337 -25.30 -8.01 -0.81
C ASP A 337 -24.37 -9.17 -1.23
N GLY A 338 -23.06 -8.94 -1.29
CA GLY A 338 -22.07 -9.91 -1.73
C GLY A 338 -22.00 -10.12 -3.26
N LYS A 339 -22.77 -9.37 -4.04
CA LYS A 339 -22.85 -9.49 -5.51
C LYS A 339 -22.80 -8.15 -6.24
N THR A 340 -22.47 -7.07 -5.56
CA THR A 340 -22.45 -5.73 -6.13
C THR A 340 -21.03 -5.24 -6.34
N THR A 341 -20.77 -4.63 -7.49
CA THR A 341 -19.54 -3.86 -7.76
C THR A 341 -19.90 -2.39 -7.87
N LEU A 342 -19.39 -1.59 -6.94
CA LEU A 342 -19.52 -0.14 -6.93
C LEU A 342 -18.23 0.50 -7.45
N TYR A 343 -18.31 1.23 -8.54
CA TYR A 343 -17.22 2.05 -9.06
C TYR A 343 -17.41 3.51 -8.67
N LEU A 344 -16.38 4.10 -8.06
CA LEU A 344 -16.30 5.53 -7.72
C LEU A 344 -15.33 6.17 -8.71
N ILE A 345 -15.85 6.94 -9.67
CA ILE A 345 -15.05 7.53 -10.76
C ILE A 345 -14.82 9.01 -10.51
N LEU A 346 -13.57 9.43 -10.54
CA LEU A 346 -13.17 10.83 -10.64
C LEU A 346 -12.12 11.01 -11.74
N PRO A 347 -12.28 12.02 -12.63
CA PRO A 347 -11.23 12.39 -13.58
C PRO A 347 -9.97 12.83 -12.85
N GLU A 348 -8.80 12.55 -13.42
CA GLU A 348 -7.49 12.93 -12.83
C GLU A 348 -7.41 14.44 -12.50
N SER A 349 -7.98 15.30 -13.36
CA SER A 349 -8.03 16.74 -13.14
C SER A 349 -8.91 17.19 -11.96
N LYS A 350 -9.74 16.29 -11.41
CA LYS A 350 -10.64 16.57 -10.29
C LYS A 350 -10.21 15.88 -8.99
N LEU A 351 -9.17 15.04 -9.00
CA LEU A 351 -8.76 14.26 -7.84
C LEU A 351 -8.36 15.12 -6.64
N GLU A 352 -7.55 16.15 -6.88
CA GLU A 352 -7.06 17.01 -5.79
C GLU A 352 -8.21 17.73 -5.08
N THR A 353 -9.19 18.21 -5.84
CA THR A 353 -10.31 18.99 -5.30
C THR A 353 -11.47 18.12 -4.81
N HIS A 354 -11.81 17.05 -5.53
CA HIS A 354 -13.01 16.23 -5.26
C HIS A 354 -12.69 14.85 -4.66
N GLY A 355 -11.41 14.49 -4.49
CA GLY A 355 -10.99 13.26 -3.83
C GLY A 355 -11.62 13.05 -2.43
N PRO A 356 -11.76 14.10 -1.58
CA PRO A 356 -12.43 13.99 -0.29
C PRO A 356 -13.89 13.51 -0.37
N TRP A 357 -14.60 13.73 -1.48
CA TRP A 357 -15.93 13.17 -1.70
C TRP A 357 -15.92 11.63 -1.81
N MET A 358 -14.96 11.06 -2.56
CA MET A 358 -14.79 9.60 -2.55
C MET A 358 -14.45 9.09 -1.15
N GLY A 359 -13.59 9.82 -0.42
CA GLY A 359 -13.28 9.52 0.97
C GLY A 359 -14.51 9.53 1.87
N LEU A 360 -15.43 10.47 1.66
CA LEU A 360 -16.71 10.51 2.38
C LEU A 360 -17.55 9.26 2.11
N ILE A 361 -17.70 8.85 0.85
CA ILE A 361 -18.46 7.63 0.50
C ILE A 361 -17.82 6.39 1.13
N VAL A 362 -16.48 6.25 1.04
CA VAL A 362 -15.77 5.15 1.68
C VAL A 362 -15.98 5.15 3.20
N THR A 363 -15.92 6.32 3.85
CA THR A 363 -16.14 6.46 5.29
C THR A 363 -17.55 6.03 5.68
N LEU A 364 -18.57 6.47 4.92
CA LEU A 364 -19.97 6.08 5.19
C LEU A 364 -20.22 4.59 4.94
N LEU A 365 -19.59 4.00 3.92
CA LEU A 365 -19.62 2.56 3.70
C LEU A 365 -19.00 1.79 4.87
N LEU A 366 -17.86 2.25 5.40
CA LEU A 366 -17.23 1.64 6.57
C LEU A 366 -18.14 1.69 7.79
N GLU A 367 -18.86 2.79 8.00
CA GLU A 367 -19.83 2.95 9.08
C GLU A 367 -21.06 2.04 8.89
N THR A 368 -21.63 2.01 7.68
CA THR A 368 -22.74 1.12 7.33
C THR A 368 -22.37 -0.37 7.56
N ILE A 369 -21.14 -0.76 7.20
CA ILE A 369 -20.61 -2.11 7.45
C ILE A 369 -20.50 -2.38 8.95
N ALA A 370 -19.95 -1.43 9.71
CA ALA A 370 -19.78 -1.59 11.16
C ALA A 370 -21.12 -1.75 11.88
N ALA A 371 -22.13 -0.98 11.48
CA ALA A 371 -23.49 -1.00 12.03
C ALA A 371 -24.30 -2.22 11.55
N SER A 372 -23.95 -2.84 10.41
CA SER A 372 -24.73 -3.93 9.84
C SER A 372 -24.69 -5.21 10.70
N PRO A 373 -25.85 -5.74 11.13
CA PRO A 373 -25.92 -6.99 11.87
C PRO A 373 -25.71 -8.24 11.00
N THR A 374 -25.88 -8.10 9.67
CA THR A 374 -25.81 -9.22 8.71
C THR A 374 -24.41 -9.46 8.17
N MET A 375 -23.49 -8.50 8.38
CA MET A 375 -22.11 -8.62 7.92
C MET A 375 -21.29 -9.46 8.89
N ASP A 376 -20.85 -10.63 8.45
CA ASP A 376 -19.93 -11.49 9.17
C ASP A 376 -18.97 -12.21 8.21
N GLU A 377 -17.82 -12.65 8.71
CA GLU A 377 -16.74 -13.26 7.91
C GLU A 377 -17.13 -14.59 7.24
N ARG A 378 -18.19 -15.26 7.69
CA ARG A 378 -18.61 -16.58 7.19
C ARG A 378 -19.51 -16.47 5.97
N HIS A 379 -20.31 -15.43 5.91
CA HIS A 379 -21.41 -15.31 4.96
C HIS A 379 -21.17 -14.23 3.90
N THR A 380 -20.39 -13.19 4.23
CA THR A 380 -20.20 -12.04 3.35
C THR A 380 -18.74 -11.87 2.98
N LYS A 381 -18.49 -11.62 1.70
CA LYS A 381 -17.17 -11.18 1.22
C LYS A 381 -17.31 -9.85 0.53
N LEU A 382 -16.61 -8.84 1.06
CA LEU A 382 -16.56 -7.51 0.48
C LEU A 382 -15.11 -7.03 0.40
N LEU A 383 -14.70 -6.60 -0.78
CA LEU A 383 -13.36 -6.10 -1.05
C LEU A 383 -13.39 -4.61 -1.34
N PHE A 384 -12.68 -3.81 -0.55
CA PHE A 384 -12.30 -2.47 -0.95
C PHE A 384 -11.04 -2.53 -1.81
N LEU A 385 -11.15 -2.11 -3.07
CA LEU A 385 -10.04 -1.97 -3.98
C LEU A 385 -9.78 -0.47 -4.16
N LEU A 386 -8.90 0.07 -3.34
CA LEU A 386 -8.63 1.50 -3.23
C LEU A 386 -7.38 1.85 -4.07
N GLU A 387 -7.60 2.04 -5.38
CA GLU A 387 -6.56 2.55 -6.27
C GLU A 387 -6.30 4.02 -5.93
N GLU A 388 -5.03 4.38 -5.75
CA GLU A 388 -4.63 5.73 -5.37
C GLU A 388 -5.27 6.23 -4.05
N MET A 389 -5.20 5.39 -2.99
CA MET A 389 -5.77 5.70 -1.67
C MET A 389 -5.31 7.06 -1.11
N GLY A 390 -4.12 7.54 -1.50
CA GLY A 390 -3.62 8.85 -1.12
C GLY A 390 -4.51 10.02 -1.54
N ASN A 391 -5.33 9.85 -2.58
CA ASN A 391 -6.22 10.91 -3.10
C ASN A 391 -7.59 10.97 -2.40
N LEU A 392 -7.92 9.99 -1.56
CA LEU A 392 -9.17 10.00 -0.79
C LEU A 392 -9.17 11.02 0.36
N GLY A 393 -8.02 11.64 0.62
CA GLY A 393 -7.78 12.39 1.82
C GLY A 393 -7.60 11.51 3.06
N ARG A 394 -7.63 12.13 4.24
CA ARG A 394 -7.55 11.40 5.50
C ARG A 394 -8.89 10.75 5.84
N LEU A 395 -8.94 9.43 5.87
CA LEU A 395 -10.10 8.69 6.34
C LEU A 395 -10.08 8.66 7.88
N PRO A 396 -11.12 9.17 8.56
CA PRO A 396 -11.21 9.12 10.02
C PRO A 396 -11.17 7.68 10.52
N ASN A 397 -10.44 7.45 11.61
CA ASN A 397 -10.40 6.14 12.30
C ASN A 397 -10.01 4.94 11.42
N ILE A 398 -9.27 5.14 10.32
CA ILE A 398 -8.91 4.06 9.38
C ILE A 398 -8.23 2.87 10.10
N GLY A 399 -7.36 3.12 11.08
CA GLY A 399 -6.71 2.07 11.84
C GLY A 399 -7.70 1.20 12.61
N LYS A 400 -8.71 1.80 13.26
CA LYS A 400 -9.79 1.08 13.94
C LYS A 400 -10.66 0.31 12.94
N ALA A 401 -10.99 0.93 11.81
CA ALA A 401 -11.75 0.28 10.75
C ALA A 401 -11.01 -0.97 10.23
N LEU A 402 -9.73 -0.86 9.86
CA LEU A 402 -8.94 -1.99 9.37
C LEU A 402 -8.85 -3.14 10.37
N SER A 403 -8.82 -2.87 11.68
CA SER A 403 -8.81 -3.94 12.69
C SER A 403 -10.16 -4.65 12.87
N LEU A 404 -11.28 -3.97 12.61
CA LEU A 404 -12.64 -4.52 12.77
C LEU A 404 -13.18 -5.18 11.50
N LEU A 405 -12.82 -4.69 10.34
CA LEU A 405 -13.32 -5.15 9.04
C LEU A 405 -13.16 -6.66 8.79
N PRO A 406 -12.06 -7.31 9.19
CA PRO A 406 -11.90 -8.75 9.00
C PRO A 406 -13.03 -9.57 9.63
N GLY A 407 -13.47 -9.23 10.86
CA GLY A 407 -14.59 -9.90 11.53
C GLY A 407 -15.94 -9.71 10.84
N LYS A 408 -16.09 -8.68 10.01
CA LYS A 408 -17.27 -8.40 9.19
C LYS A 408 -17.19 -9.01 7.78
N GLY A 409 -16.18 -9.82 7.48
CA GLY A 409 -15.98 -10.39 6.14
C GLY A 409 -15.50 -9.38 5.11
N VAL A 410 -14.82 -8.32 5.54
CA VAL A 410 -14.34 -7.25 4.67
C VAL A 410 -12.81 -7.22 4.62
N ARG A 411 -12.28 -7.04 3.43
CA ARG A 411 -10.84 -6.87 3.20
C ARG A 411 -10.58 -5.63 2.35
N ALA A 412 -9.38 -5.10 2.43
CA ALA A 412 -8.95 -3.98 1.61
C ALA A 412 -7.66 -4.32 0.85
N LEU A 413 -7.62 -3.97 -0.44
CA LEU A 413 -6.40 -3.79 -1.21
C LEU A 413 -6.16 -2.29 -1.32
N MET A 414 -5.21 -1.82 -0.53
CA MET A 414 -4.83 -0.40 -0.43
C MET A 414 -3.61 -0.14 -1.31
N ILE A 415 -3.70 0.83 -2.21
CA ILE A 415 -2.61 1.15 -3.13
C ILE A 415 -2.17 2.60 -2.94
N PHE A 416 -0.89 2.78 -2.61
CA PHE A 416 -0.22 4.08 -2.52
C PHE A 416 0.91 4.16 -3.55
N GLN A 417 1.27 5.37 -3.97
CA GLN A 417 2.40 5.56 -4.89
C GLN A 417 3.76 5.35 -4.23
N SER A 418 3.85 5.61 -2.93
CA SER A 418 5.04 5.40 -2.12
C SER A 418 4.67 5.32 -0.64
N ARG A 419 5.57 4.83 0.18
CA ARG A 419 5.41 4.81 1.65
C ARG A 419 5.30 6.22 2.25
N ARG A 420 5.80 7.23 1.54
CA ARG A 420 5.71 8.62 1.98
C ARG A 420 4.27 9.14 1.99
N GLN A 421 3.41 8.74 1.04
CA GLN A 421 2.01 9.22 1.02
C GLN A 421 1.24 8.91 2.32
N PRO A 422 1.17 7.66 2.81
CA PRO A 422 0.49 7.42 4.09
C PRO A 422 1.20 8.10 5.27
N LEU A 423 2.54 8.29 5.24
CA LEU A 423 3.25 9.05 6.27
C LEU A 423 2.81 10.52 6.32
N ASP A 424 2.63 11.15 5.17
CA ASP A 424 2.17 12.55 5.08
C ASP A 424 0.70 12.69 5.52
N ILE A 425 -0.16 11.70 5.23
CA ILE A 425 -1.60 11.74 5.53
C ILE A 425 -1.91 11.32 6.97
N TYR A 426 -1.32 10.21 7.43
CA TYR A 426 -1.67 9.56 8.70
C TYR A 426 -0.59 9.65 9.77
N GLY A 427 0.60 10.17 9.41
CA GLY A 427 1.78 10.18 10.28
C GLY A 427 2.43 8.80 10.46
N PRO A 428 3.55 8.71 11.20
CA PRO A 428 4.28 7.45 11.41
C PRO A 428 3.43 6.36 12.07
N ASN A 429 2.67 6.73 13.11
CA ASN A 429 1.83 5.78 13.86
C ASN A 429 0.69 5.23 12.98
N GLY A 430 -0.03 6.09 12.26
CA GLY A 430 -1.11 5.65 11.39
C GLY A 430 -0.61 4.78 10.24
N THR A 431 0.55 5.11 9.66
CA THR A 431 1.20 4.30 8.63
C THR A 431 1.61 2.94 9.19
N GLY A 432 2.19 2.91 10.39
CA GLY A 432 2.54 1.66 11.08
C GLY A 432 1.32 0.74 11.25
N ILE A 433 0.19 1.28 11.70
CA ILE A 433 -1.06 0.52 11.85
C ILE A 433 -1.53 -0.04 10.50
N ILE A 434 -1.50 0.75 9.41
CA ILE A 434 -1.89 0.27 8.08
C ILE A 434 -0.98 -0.88 7.62
N GLU A 435 0.33 -0.79 7.84
CA GLU A 435 1.30 -1.85 7.52
C GLU A 435 1.08 -3.10 8.37
N GLU A 436 0.84 -2.97 9.68
CA GLU A 436 0.60 -4.07 10.61
C GLU A 436 -0.71 -4.83 10.33
N GLN A 437 -1.76 -4.11 9.93
CA GLN A 437 -3.05 -4.72 9.55
C GLN A 437 -3.03 -5.36 8.15
N SER A 438 -1.91 -5.23 7.43
CA SER A 438 -1.74 -5.78 6.09
C SER A 438 -0.93 -7.08 6.14
N SER A 439 -1.58 -8.21 5.93
CA SER A 439 -0.93 -9.54 5.89
C SER A 439 -0.05 -9.74 4.66
N LEU A 440 -0.31 -8.97 3.60
CA LEU A 440 0.48 -8.97 2.38
C LEU A 440 0.88 -7.54 2.02
N ILE A 441 2.17 -7.31 1.82
CA ILE A 441 2.71 -6.01 1.37
C ILE A 441 3.50 -6.22 0.09
N GLN A 442 3.15 -5.45 -0.96
CA GLN A 442 3.85 -5.45 -2.24
C GLN A 442 4.61 -4.14 -2.44
N ALA A 443 5.78 -4.21 -3.06
CA ALA A 443 6.50 -3.02 -3.50
C ALA A 443 7.02 -3.18 -4.93
N TRP A 444 6.78 -2.14 -5.74
CA TRP A 444 7.14 -2.06 -7.14
C TRP A 444 8.07 -0.88 -7.37
N SER A 445 9.13 -1.07 -8.17
CA SER A 445 10.03 0.01 -8.59
C SER A 445 10.48 0.91 -7.42
N ILE A 446 11.13 0.32 -6.41
CA ILE A 446 11.51 0.96 -5.15
C ILE A 446 12.61 2.00 -5.40
N ARG A 447 12.25 3.29 -5.46
CA ARG A 447 13.17 4.37 -5.85
C ARG A 447 13.91 4.99 -4.66
N SER A 448 13.26 5.13 -3.51
CA SER A 448 13.83 5.72 -2.30
C SER A 448 14.91 4.82 -1.69
N LEU A 449 16.06 5.41 -1.31
CA LEU A 449 17.11 4.67 -0.60
C LEU A 449 16.61 4.14 0.76
N GLU A 450 15.78 4.91 1.43
CA GLU A 450 15.17 4.54 2.72
C GLU A 450 14.29 3.30 2.56
N ASP A 451 13.41 3.29 1.56
CA ASP A 451 12.54 2.15 1.28
C ASP A 451 13.36 0.92 0.84
N ARG A 452 14.42 1.10 0.04
CA ARG A 452 15.33 0.00 -0.33
C ARG A 452 16.02 -0.60 0.88
N LYS A 453 16.49 0.21 1.83
CA LYS A 453 17.06 -0.26 3.10
C LYS A 453 16.01 -1.00 3.93
N ALA A 454 14.80 -0.46 4.04
CA ALA A 454 13.70 -1.09 4.75
C ALA A 454 13.34 -2.47 4.17
N TRP A 455 13.27 -2.59 2.83
CA TRP A 455 13.02 -3.86 2.16
C TRP A 455 14.19 -4.84 2.30
N SER A 456 15.45 -4.39 2.17
CA SER A 456 16.62 -5.23 2.42
C SER A 456 16.61 -5.80 3.83
N THR A 457 16.30 -4.99 4.84
CA THR A 457 16.15 -5.41 6.23
C THR A 457 14.98 -6.39 6.42
N ARG A 458 13.84 -6.15 5.77
CA ARG A 458 12.66 -7.03 5.82
C ARG A 458 12.92 -8.41 5.20
N ILE A 459 13.71 -8.47 4.13
CA ILE A 459 14.13 -9.73 3.50
C ILE A 459 15.09 -10.47 4.43
N GLY A 460 15.98 -9.76 5.10
CA GLY A 460 16.92 -10.28 6.07
C GLY A 460 18.28 -10.66 5.47
N SER A 461 19.14 -11.21 6.33
CA SER A 461 20.51 -11.61 6.00
C SER A 461 20.68 -13.11 6.01
N ALA A 462 21.61 -13.57 5.20
CA ALA A 462 22.03 -14.98 5.14
C ALA A 462 23.52 -15.09 5.45
N THR A 463 23.89 -16.16 6.13
CA THR A 463 25.28 -16.53 6.37
C THR A 463 25.90 -17.00 5.06
N ARG A 464 27.02 -16.40 4.65
CA ARG A 464 27.81 -16.85 3.49
C ARG A 464 29.27 -17.00 3.86
N LYS A 465 29.96 -17.93 3.21
CA LYS A 465 31.41 -18.08 3.37
C LYS A 465 32.12 -16.91 2.70
N GLY A 466 32.83 -16.13 3.51
CA GLY A 466 33.73 -15.08 3.04
C GLY A 466 35.15 -15.63 2.95
N ARG A 467 35.84 -15.34 1.87
CA ARG A 467 37.27 -15.65 1.73
C ARG A 467 38.08 -14.36 1.83
N SER A 468 39.06 -14.34 2.72
CA SER A 468 40.06 -13.25 2.74
C SER A 468 41.41 -13.84 2.49
N ILE A 469 42.17 -13.22 1.58
CA ILE A 469 43.53 -13.58 1.25
C ILE A 469 44.41 -12.48 1.84
N ALA A 470 45.23 -12.84 2.81
CA ALA A 470 46.21 -11.93 3.38
C ALA A 470 47.62 -12.39 3.06
N ARG A 471 48.53 -11.45 2.77
CA ARG A 471 49.94 -11.66 2.64
C ARG A 471 50.65 -10.68 3.57
N ASP A 472 51.66 -11.17 4.27
CA ASP A 472 52.50 -10.31 5.09
C ASP A 472 53.30 -9.37 4.15
N GLY A 473 53.04 -8.07 4.20
CA GLY A 473 53.58 -7.07 3.26
C GLY A 473 55.08 -6.86 3.37
N GLU A 474 55.69 -7.23 4.51
CA GLU A 474 57.12 -7.06 4.76
C GLU A 474 57.95 -8.23 4.20
N ASN A 475 57.35 -9.33 3.80
CA ASN A 475 58.08 -10.52 3.38
C ASN A 475 57.54 -11.07 2.05
N LEU A 476 58.23 -10.75 0.94
CA LEU A 476 57.85 -11.17 -0.42
C LEU A 476 57.76 -12.71 -0.60
N LEU A 477 58.33 -13.49 0.31
CA LEU A 477 58.32 -14.96 0.29
C LEU A 477 57.38 -15.56 1.35
N SER A 478 56.57 -14.74 2.06
CA SER A 478 55.60 -15.28 3.00
C SER A 478 54.46 -15.99 2.26
N PRO A 479 54.04 -17.19 2.73
CA PRO A 479 52.94 -17.90 2.10
C PRO A 479 51.66 -17.09 2.24
N TRP A 480 50.80 -17.16 1.23
CA TRP A 480 49.48 -16.58 1.27
C TRP A 480 48.68 -17.23 2.39
N ARG A 481 48.12 -16.42 3.29
CA ARG A 481 47.17 -16.89 4.30
C ARG A 481 45.76 -16.72 3.75
N LEU A 482 45.11 -17.83 3.44
CA LEU A 482 43.70 -17.85 3.12
C LEU A 482 42.91 -18.04 4.43
N SER A 483 42.10 -17.06 4.77
CA SER A 483 41.15 -17.19 5.86
C SER A 483 39.76 -17.33 5.25
N VAL A 484 39.07 -18.39 5.64
CA VAL A 484 37.65 -18.61 5.31
C VAL A 484 36.86 -18.42 6.59
N GLY A 485 36.01 -17.44 6.60
CA GLY A 485 35.11 -17.16 7.73
C GLY A 485 33.67 -17.00 7.26
N GLU A 486 32.72 -17.16 8.15
CA GLU A 486 31.34 -16.85 7.88
C GLU A 486 31.08 -15.35 8.07
N ARG A 487 30.25 -14.77 7.21
CA ARG A 487 29.82 -13.37 7.27
C ARG A 487 28.35 -13.26 6.92
N GLY A 488 27.67 -12.32 7.57
CA GLY A 488 26.30 -11.96 7.23
C GLY A 488 26.26 -11.07 5.99
N PHE A 489 25.46 -11.46 5.00
CA PHE A 489 25.17 -10.64 3.83
C PHE A 489 23.67 -10.49 3.69
N PRO A 490 23.13 -9.30 3.38
CA PRO A 490 21.74 -9.17 3.03
C PRO A 490 21.41 -10.07 1.83
N VAL A 491 20.26 -10.74 1.87
CA VAL A 491 19.79 -11.62 0.77
C VAL A 491 19.62 -10.83 -0.52
N LEU A 492 19.07 -9.61 -0.41
CA LEU A 492 19.08 -8.56 -1.43
C LEU A 492 19.57 -7.27 -0.79
N SER A 493 20.70 -6.76 -1.26
CA SER A 493 21.22 -5.46 -0.83
C SER A 493 20.36 -4.31 -1.37
N PRO A 494 20.40 -3.11 -0.78
CA PRO A 494 19.71 -1.93 -1.30
C PRO A 494 20.10 -1.59 -2.76
N ASP A 495 21.32 -1.92 -3.17
CA ASP A 495 21.82 -1.68 -4.53
C ASP A 495 21.30 -2.73 -5.53
N GLU A 496 21.13 -3.98 -5.11
CA GLU A 496 20.47 -5.01 -5.92
C GLU A 496 18.99 -4.70 -6.10
N ILE A 497 18.31 -4.23 -5.05
CA ILE A 497 16.91 -3.77 -5.13
C ILE A 497 16.81 -2.58 -6.10
N ALA A 498 17.78 -1.66 -6.11
CA ALA A 498 17.79 -0.52 -7.04
C ALA A 498 17.89 -0.94 -8.52
N ARG A 499 18.49 -2.10 -8.78
CA ARG A 499 18.73 -2.65 -10.14
C ARG A 499 17.75 -3.74 -10.53
N MET A 500 16.70 -3.96 -9.74
CA MET A 500 15.63 -4.89 -10.11
C MET A 500 14.95 -4.41 -11.40
N ASP A 501 14.56 -5.38 -12.21
CA ASP A 501 13.84 -5.12 -13.46
C ASP A 501 12.51 -4.40 -13.18
N GLU A 502 12.09 -3.50 -14.07
CA GLU A 502 10.80 -2.82 -13.93
C GLU A 502 9.61 -3.77 -13.91
N GLU A 503 9.74 -4.95 -14.51
CA GLU A 503 8.72 -6.02 -14.47
C GLU A 503 8.71 -6.80 -13.15
N GLU A 504 9.70 -6.62 -12.29
CA GLU A 504 9.80 -7.33 -11.02
C GLU A 504 9.15 -6.56 -9.88
N GLN A 505 8.80 -7.31 -8.84
CA GLN A 505 8.22 -6.81 -7.60
C GLN A 505 8.66 -7.65 -6.41
N LEU A 506 8.59 -7.08 -5.22
CA LEU A 506 8.78 -7.78 -3.96
C LEU A 506 7.43 -7.95 -3.26
N ILE A 507 7.16 -9.15 -2.78
CA ILE A 507 5.93 -9.49 -2.04
C ILE A 507 6.32 -10.09 -0.70
N ALA A 508 5.98 -9.39 0.37
CA ALA A 508 6.13 -9.85 1.74
C ALA A 508 4.77 -10.34 2.27
N ILE A 509 4.74 -11.57 2.78
CA ILE A 509 3.59 -12.16 3.46
C ILE A 509 4.02 -12.44 4.90
N ALA A 510 3.16 -12.13 5.86
CA ALA A 510 3.46 -12.30 7.28
C ALA A 510 3.91 -13.75 7.58
N GLY A 511 5.05 -13.91 8.25
CA GLY A 511 5.61 -15.21 8.63
C GLY A 511 6.22 -16.03 7.49
N GLN A 512 6.34 -15.49 6.26
CA GLN A 512 6.87 -16.20 5.10
C GLN A 512 8.11 -15.50 4.51
N PRO A 513 9.00 -16.23 3.83
CA PRO A 513 10.06 -15.63 3.04
C PRO A 513 9.52 -14.72 1.94
N VAL A 514 10.21 -13.62 1.66
CA VAL A 514 9.80 -12.65 0.63
C VAL A 514 9.88 -13.29 -0.76
N ILE A 515 8.85 -13.06 -1.58
CA ILE A 515 8.79 -13.51 -2.96
C ILE A 515 9.30 -12.38 -3.87
N ARG A 516 10.27 -12.68 -4.74
CA ARG A 516 10.62 -11.84 -5.89
C ARG A 516 9.85 -12.36 -7.10
N ALA A 517 8.77 -11.69 -7.45
CA ALA A 517 7.83 -12.10 -8.49
C ALA A 517 7.91 -11.17 -9.70
N LYS A 518 7.37 -11.60 -10.84
CA LYS A 518 7.13 -10.76 -12.01
C LYS A 518 5.69 -10.28 -12.09
N LYS A 519 5.51 -9.10 -12.61
CA LYS A 519 4.20 -8.53 -12.96
C LYS A 519 3.68 -9.22 -14.23
N LEU A 520 2.36 -9.30 -14.39
CA LEU A 520 1.73 -9.79 -15.61
C LEU A 520 0.56 -8.88 -15.97
N PRO A 521 0.70 -7.99 -16.96
CA PRO A 521 -0.38 -7.16 -17.45
C PRO A 521 -1.53 -8.00 -18.01
N TYR A 522 -2.79 -7.59 -17.76
CA TYR A 522 -3.99 -8.33 -18.15
C TYR A 522 -4.06 -8.65 -19.66
N PHE A 523 -3.53 -7.76 -20.51
CA PHE A 523 -3.54 -7.94 -21.96
C PHE A 523 -2.53 -8.98 -22.46
N GLN A 524 -1.57 -9.39 -21.66
CA GLN A 524 -0.65 -10.51 -21.96
C GLN A 524 -1.25 -11.86 -21.57
N ASP A 525 -2.34 -11.88 -20.81
CA ASP A 525 -3.08 -13.09 -20.49
C ASP A 525 -4.32 -13.21 -21.39
N ARG A 526 -4.40 -14.26 -22.21
CA ARG A 526 -5.51 -14.48 -23.17
C ARG A 526 -6.89 -14.47 -22.48
N GLY A 527 -7.01 -15.02 -21.28
CA GLY A 527 -8.27 -15.10 -20.54
C GLY A 527 -8.74 -13.73 -20.08
N TRP A 528 -7.85 -12.95 -19.47
CA TRP A 528 -8.17 -11.59 -19.00
C TRP A 528 -8.35 -10.60 -20.16
N ALA A 529 -7.54 -10.70 -21.21
CA ALA A 529 -7.71 -9.89 -22.42
C ALA A 529 -9.10 -10.11 -23.03
N LYS A 530 -9.56 -11.36 -23.14
CA LYS A 530 -10.91 -11.70 -23.63
C LYS A 530 -12.02 -11.15 -22.71
N ARG A 531 -11.86 -11.25 -21.40
CA ARG A 531 -12.83 -10.72 -20.42
C ARG A 531 -12.91 -9.20 -20.50
N SER A 532 -11.77 -8.51 -20.57
CA SER A 532 -11.71 -7.04 -20.71
C SER A 532 -12.33 -6.54 -22.02
N ALA A 533 -12.28 -7.32 -23.10
CA ALA A 533 -12.87 -6.97 -24.40
C ALA A 533 -14.41 -7.08 -24.43
N CYS A 534 -15.06 -7.68 -23.43
CA CYS A 534 -16.52 -7.81 -23.39
C CYS A 534 -17.24 -6.44 -23.51
N GLY A 535 -16.68 -5.37 -22.95
CA GLY A 535 -17.26 -4.02 -23.02
C GLY A 535 -17.16 -3.33 -24.40
N ALA A 536 -16.19 -3.71 -25.22
CA ALA A 536 -16.05 -3.13 -26.56
C ALA A 536 -17.21 -3.55 -27.50
N HIS A 537 -17.76 -4.73 -27.30
CA HIS A 537 -18.90 -5.23 -28.07
C HIS A 537 -20.23 -4.57 -27.69
N GLU A 538 -20.42 -4.15 -26.43
CA GLU A 538 -21.63 -3.44 -25.99
C GLU A 538 -21.70 -2.02 -26.58
N LYS A 539 -20.58 -1.30 -26.66
CA LYS A 539 -20.54 0.04 -27.29
C LYS A 539 -20.93 -0.02 -28.78
N ASN A 540 -20.47 -1.03 -29.50
CA ASN A 540 -20.81 -1.20 -30.93
C ASN A 540 -22.27 -1.61 -31.16
N SER A 541 -22.85 -2.39 -30.24
CA SER A 541 -24.27 -2.80 -30.35
C SER A 541 -25.24 -1.70 -29.95
N SER A 542 -24.88 -0.83 -28.98
CA SER A 542 -25.70 0.31 -28.60
C SER A 542 -25.66 1.45 -29.62
N SER A 543 -24.49 1.75 -30.21
CA SER A 543 -24.37 2.71 -31.31
C SER A 543 -25.11 2.28 -32.56
N ALA A 544 -25.13 0.98 -32.88
CA ALA A 544 -25.92 0.42 -33.99
C ALA A 544 -27.43 0.51 -33.73
N ARG A 545 -27.90 0.33 -32.49
CA ARG A 545 -29.34 0.49 -32.13
C ARG A 545 -29.80 1.94 -32.12
N THR A 546 -28.94 2.89 -31.72
CA THR A 546 -29.25 4.32 -31.77
C THR A 546 -29.29 4.84 -33.22
N ALA A 547 -28.36 4.39 -34.06
CA ALA A 547 -28.36 4.70 -35.51
C ALA A 547 -29.58 4.14 -36.26
N HIS A 548 -30.12 3.00 -35.81
CA HIS A 548 -31.36 2.43 -36.39
C HIS A 548 -32.63 3.14 -35.94
N ARG A 549 -32.65 3.72 -34.71
CA ARG A 549 -33.79 4.53 -34.23
C ARG A 549 -33.80 5.96 -34.76
N ALA A 550 -32.69 6.48 -35.26
CA ALA A 550 -32.60 7.81 -35.87
C ALA A 550 -32.93 7.81 -37.38
N LYS A 551 -33.16 6.64 -37.99
CA LYS A 551 -33.51 6.45 -39.42
C LYS A 551 -34.91 5.90 -39.63
N GLY A 552 -35.69 5.71 -38.60
CA GLY A 552 -37.14 5.44 -38.64
C GLY A 552 -37.88 6.60 -37.97
#